data_da6afddac7b643af1c3a7806c758f797
#
_entry.id   da6afddac7b643af1c3a7806c758f797
#
_cell.length_a   1.000
_cell.length_b   1.000
_cell.length_c   1.000
_cell.angle_alpha   90.00
_cell.angle_beta   90.00
_cell.angle_gamma   90.00
#
_symmetry.space_group_name_H-M   'P 1'
#
loop_
_entity.id
_entity.type
_entity.pdbx_description
1 polymer ?
#
loop_
_entity_poly.entity_id
_entity_poly.type
_entity_poly.pdbx_seq_one_letter_code
_entity_poly.pdbx_strand_id
1 'polypeptide(L)'
;MATTSTSRRRLAPVERRAQILDAAAGVFAAGGYSSTSIASVAAAAGVTPRILYRHFASKDALYRAVLEHSLTRLTAVFATPVGRYGVDPALLLEAGRADREGFRALWRHAVHEEPYRALAERCRADAVECARRGLAPWTPPDAVDWAARAVVGYELEAVLNWLDFGRPADDERFVRATRASLAAGVRAWSAD
;
A
#
# COMPACT_ATOMS: atom_id res chain seq x y z
N MET A 1 0.74 -36.36 -35.18
CA MET A 1 1.03 -35.09 -34.42
C MET A 1 -0.25 -34.68 -33.74
N ALA A 2 -0.35 -34.92 -32.44
CA ALA A 2 -1.54 -34.59 -31.66
C ALA A 2 -1.35 -33.15 -31.09
N THR A 3 -2.15 -32.22 -31.58
CA THR A 3 -2.25 -30.84 -31.03
C THR A 3 -2.99 -30.88 -29.71
N THR A 4 -2.23 -30.76 -28.60
CA THR A 4 -2.80 -30.65 -27.26
C THR A 4 -3.44 -29.26 -27.12
N SER A 5 -4.75 -29.19 -27.35
CA SER A 5 -5.57 -28.01 -27.08
C SER A 5 -5.65 -27.85 -25.57
N THR A 6 -4.83 -26.93 -25.01
CA THR A 6 -4.92 -26.54 -23.61
C THR A 6 -6.25 -25.77 -23.42
N SER A 7 -7.27 -26.48 -22.98
CA SER A 7 -8.57 -25.88 -22.62
C SER A 7 -8.32 -24.82 -21.52
N ARG A 8 -8.38 -23.53 -21.87
CA ARG A 8 -8.37 -22.42 -20.89
C ARG A 8 -9.56 -22.60 -19.96
N ARG A 9 -9.31 -23.07 -18.76
CA ARG A 9 -10.32 -23.16 -17.69
C ARG A 9 -11.01 -21.79 -17.55
N ARG A 10 -12.32 -21.75 -17.74
CA ARG A 10 -13.11 -20.52 -17.49
C ARG A 10 -13.06 -20.23 -16.00
N LEU A 11 -12.39 -19.14 -15.62
CA LEU A 11 -12.36 -18.66 -14.23
C LEU A 11 -13.78 -18.30 -13.76
N ALA A 12 -14.07 -18.56 -12.48
CA ALA A 12 -15.30 -18.07 -11.85
C ALA A 12 -15.33 -16.52 -11.86
N PRO A 13 -16.52 -15.89 -11.82
CA PRO A 13 -16.63 -14.42 -11.85
C PRO A 13 -15.78 -13.72 -10.77
N VAL A 14 -15.71 -14.29 -9.56
CA VAL A 14 -14.90 -13.77 -8.44
C VAL A 14 -13.41 -13.86 -8.74
N GLU A 15 -12.94 -15.00 -9.24
CA GLU A 15 -11.53 -15.20 -9.63
C GLU A 15 -11.14 -14.25 -10.77
N ARG A 16 -12.05 -14.04 -11.73
CA ARG A 16 -11.83 -13.11 -12.84
C ARG A 16 -11.74 -11.67 -12.36
N ARG A 17 -12.60 -11.27 -11.41
CA ARG A 17 -12.55 -9.93 -10.82
C ARG A 17 -11.24 -9.70 -10.08
N ALA A 18 -10.76 -10.67 -9.30
CA ALA A 18 -9.47 -10.59 -8.63
C ALA A 18 -8.31 -10.47 -9.62
N GLN A 19 -8.29 -11.31 -10.67
CA GLN A 19 -7.27 -11.22 -11.73
C GLN A 19 -7.22 -9.84 -12.40
N ILE A 20 -8.38 -9.24 -12.68
CA ILE A 20 -8.42 -7.89 -13.28
C ILE A 20 -7.89 -6.86 -12.28
N LEU A 21 -8.23 -6.98 -11.00
CA LEU A 21 -7.80 -6.06 -9.95
C LEU A 21 -6.26 -6.09 -9.78
N ASP A 22 -5.67 -7.29 -9.73
CA ASP A 22 -4.22 -7.46 -9.62
C ASP A 22 -3.47 -6.86 -10.82
N ALA A 23 -3.96 -7.14 -12.04
CA ALA A 23 -3.37 -6.57 -13.24
C ALA A 23 -3.52 -5.03 -13.29
N ALA A 24 -4.67 -4.51 -12.85
CA ALA A 24 -4.93 -3.08 -12.76
C ALA A 24 -3.98 -2.39 -11.77
N ALA A 25 -3.72 -3.02 -10.61
CA ALA A 25 -2.79 -2.49 -9.62
C ALA A 25 -1.40 -2.25 -10.24
N GLY A 26 -0.87 -3.20 -11.00
CA GLY A 26 0.43 -3.06 -11.68
C GLY A 26 0.45 -1.91 -12.70
N VAL A 27 -0.60 -1.77 -13.52
CA VAL A 27 -0.67 -0.69 -14.52
C VAL A 27 -0.81 0.68 -13.86
N PHE A 28 -1.63 0.80 -12.84
CA PHE A 28 -1.78 2.05 -12.08
C PHE A 28 -0.54 2.42 -11.27
N ALA A 29 0.16 1.42 -10.70
CA ALA A 29 1.40 1.65 -9.99
C ALA A 29 2.54 2.18 -10.90
N ALA A 30 2.50 1.85 -12.18
CA ALA A 30 3.48 2.30 -13.16
C ALA A 30 3.24 3.74 -13.63
N GLY A 31 1.98 4.20 -13.72
CA GLY A 31 1.68 5.47 -14.39
C GLY A 31 0.62 6.35 -13.70
N GLY A 32 0.03 5.91 -12.61
CA GLY A 32 -1.06 6.62 -11.94
C GLY A 32 -2.39 6.53 -12.70
N TYR A 33 -3.40 7.23 -12.19
CA TYR A 33 -4.74 7.24 -12.80
C TYR A 33 -4.75 7.90 -14.17
N SER A 34 -4.20 9.11 -14.28
CA SER A 34 -4.37 9.96 -15.46
C SER A 34 -3.76 9.32 -16.73
N SER A 35 -2.58 8.72 -16.64
CA SER A 35 -1.89 8.13 -17.79
C SER A 35 -2.34 6.70 -18.13
N THR A 36 -3.10 6.03 -17.28
CA THR A 36 -3.60 4.68 -17.50
C THR A 36 -4.84 4.67 -18.37
N SER A 37 -4.92 3.75 -19.35
CA SER A 37 -6.10 3.49 -20.17
C SER A 37 -6.77 2.17 -19.78
N ILE A 38 -8.08 2.05 -20.01
CA ILE A 38 -8.81 0.77 -19.86
C ILE A 38 -8.26 -0.30 -20.82
N ALA A 39 -7.81 0.10 -22.01
CA ALA A 39 -7.22 -0.82 -22.96
C ALA A 39 -5.91 -1.43 -22.44
N SER A 40 -5.05 -0.62 -21.80
CA SER A 40 -3.79 -1.12 -21.19
C SER A 40 -4.06 -2.09 -20.05
N VAL A 41 -5.04 -1.78 -19.18
CA VAL A 41 -5.42 -2.69 -18.09
C VAL A 41 -6.03 -3.99 -18.64
N ALA A 42 -6.91 -3.92 -19.63
CA ALA A 42 -7.51 -5.10 -20.25
C ALA A 42 -6.45 -6.00 -20.89
N ALA A 43 -5.47 -5.40 -21.57
CA ALA A 43 -4.33 -6.13 -22.14
C ALA A 43 -3.50 -6.81 -21.05
N ALA A 44 -3.13 -6.11 -19.98
CA ALA A 44 -2.39 -6.66 -18.85
C ALA A 44 -3.14 -7.81 -18.15
N ALA A 45 -4.46 -7.70 -18.01
CA ALA A 45 -5.32 -8.74 -17.43
C ALA A 45 -5.61 -9.92 -18.40
N GLY A 46 -5.20 -9.84 -19.67
CA GLY A 46 -5.52 -10.85 -20.68
C GLY A 46 -7.02 -10.97 -20.99
N VAL A 47 -7.76 -9.86 -20.90
CA VAL A 47 -9.20 -9.78 -21.17
C VAL A 47 -9.51 -8.70 -22.21
N THR A 48 -10.74 -8.70 -22.74
CA THR A 48 -11.21 -7.58 -23.55
C THR A 48 -11.75 -6.44 -22.68
N PRO A 49 -11.74 -5.18 -23.16
CA PRO A 49 -12.37 -4.06 -22.46
C PRO A 49 -13.84 -4.33 -22.08
N ARG A 50 -14.58 -5.07 -22.94
CA ARG A 50 -15.97 -5.47 -22.65
C ARG A 50 -16.07 -6.37 -21.42
N ILE A 51 -15.12 -7.31 -21.24
CA ILE A 51 -15.06 -8.17 -20.05
C ILE A 51 -14.74 -7.34 -18.83
N LEU A 52 -13.78 -6.41 -18.93
CA LEU A 52 -13.42 -5.50 -17.84
C LEU A 52 -14.62 -4.67 -17.37
N TYR A 53 -15.36 -4.04 -18.30
CA TYR A 53 -16.56 -3.24 -17.98
C TYR A 53 -17.71 -4.06 -17.39
N ARG A 54 -17.73 -5.37 -17.55
CA ARG A 54 -18.68 -6.26 -16.86
C ARG A 54 -18.41 -6.38 -15.37
N HIS A 55 -17.16 -6.15 -14.93
CA HIS A 55 -16.73 -6.26 -13.53
C HIS A 55 -16.57 -4.90 -12.85
N PHE A 56 -16.26 -3.85 -13.61
CA PHE A 56 -16.04 -2.49 -13.11
C PHE A 56 -16.73 -1.50 -14.03
N ALA A 57 -17.61 -0.68 -13.46
CA ALA A 57 -18.46 0.23 -14.23
C ALA A 57 -17.67 1.33 -14.99
N SER A 58 -16.49 1.69 -14.49
CA SER A 58 -15.64 2.74 -15.07
C SER A 58 -14.17 2.52 -14.69
N LYS A 59 -13.26 3.29 -15.32
CA LYS A 59 -11.85 3.38 -14.90
C LYS A 59 -11.73 3.88 -13.46
N ASP A 60 -12.55 4.86 -13.06
CA ASP A 60 -12.61 5.37 -11.69
C ASP A 60 -13.00 4.27 -10.70
N ALA A 61 -14.07 3.51 -10.97
CA ALA A 61 -14.51 2.40 -10.13
C ALA A 61 -13.43 1.31 -9.99
N LEU A 62 -12.68 1.04 -11.05
CA LEU A 62 -11.57 0.09 -11.02
C LEU A 62 -10.41 0.62 -10.17
N TYR A 63 -10.01 1.88 -10.35
CA TYR A 63 -8.90 2.47 -9.58
C TYR A 63 -9.25 2.57 -8.09
N ARG A 64 -10.47 3.00 -7.76
CA ARG A 64 -10.97 2.98 -6.37
C ARG A 64 -10.88 1.59 -5.77
N ALA A 65 -11.30 0.56 -6.50
CA ALA A 65 -11.24 -0.81 -6.00
C ALA A 65 -9.79 -1.29 -5.75
N VAL A 66 -8.82 -0.85 -6.55
CA VAL A 66 -7.38 -1.10 -6.30
C VAL A 66 -6.96 -0.42 -5.00
N LEU A 67 -7.26 0.87 -4.85
CA LEU A 67 -6.88 1.63 -3.64
C LEU A 67 -7.56 1.08 -2.38
N GLU A 68 -8.86 0.77 -2.45
CA GLU A 68 -9.63 0.20 -1.34
C GLU A 68 -9.12 -1.17 -0.88
N HIS A 69 -8.61 -1.98 -1.81
CA HIS A 69 -7.97 -3.25 -1.46
C HIS A 69 -6.73 -3.03 -0.58
N SER A 70 -5.84 -2.13 -0.98
CA SER A 70 -4.66 -1.75 -0.18
C SER A 70 -5.03 -1.08 1.14
N LEU A 71 -6.02 -0.17 1.12
CA LEU A 71 -6.51 0.50 2.33
C LEU A 71 -7.04 -0.50 3.36
N THR A 72 -7.80 -1.51 2.93
CA THR A 72 -8.33 -2.55 3.84
C THR A 72 -7.20 -3.27 4.57
N ARG A 73 -6.12 -3.61 3.87
CA ARG A 73 -4.94 -4.26 4.48
C ARG A 73 -4.23 -3.34 5.47
N LEU A 74 -4.01 -2.08 5.09
CA LEU A 74 -3.35 -1.10 5.95
C LEU A 74 -4.18 -0.75 7.20
N THR A 75 -5.50 -0.61 7.05
CA THR A 75 -6.39 -0.39 8.20
C THR A 75 -6.30 -1.55 9.19
N ALA A 76 -6.22 -2.80 8.71
CA ALA A 76 -6.00 -3.96 9.57
C ALA A 76 -4.66 -3.89 10.33
N VAL A 77 -3.58 -3.43 9.66
CA VAL A 77 -2.28 -3.22 10.31
C VAL A 77 -2.37 -2.14 11.38
N PHE A 78 -3.01 -1.01 11.12
CA PHE A 78 -3.16 0.09 12.09
C PHE A 78 -4.11 -0.24 13.26
N ALA A 79 -4.95 -1.25 13.11
CA ALA A 79 -5.80 -1.77 14.17
C ALA A 79 -5.07 -2.77 15.11
N THR A 80 -3.85 -3.20 14.78
CA THR A 80 -3.07 -4.10 15.65
C THR A 80 -2.63 -3.39 16.94
N PRO A 81 -2.30 -4.13 18.01
CA PRO A 81 -1.75 -3.53 19.22
C PRO A 81 -0.53 -2.65 18.89
N VAL A 82 -0.55 -1.43 19.42
CA VAL A 82 0.48 -0.43 19.14
C VAL A 82 1.80 -0.82 19.78
N GLY A 83 2.87 -0.88 19.01
CA GLY A 83 4.23 -0.97 19.52
C GLY A 83 4.69 0.35 20.13
N ARG A 84 5.92 0.38 20.65
CA ARG A 84 6.47 1.56 21.35
C ARG A 84 6.50 2.85 20.51
N TYR A 85 6.58 2.73 19.20
CA TYR A 85 6.71 3.86 18.27
C TYR A 85 5.59 3.92 17.22
N GLY A 86 4.53 3.15 17.39
CA GLY A 86 3.44 3.06 16.44
C GLY A 86 3.31 1.67 15.84
N VAL A 87 3.13 1.56 14.54
CA VAL A 87 3.06 0.30 13.81
C VAL A 87 4.45 -0.33 13.76
N ASP A 88 4.52 -1.65 13.89
CA ASP A 88 5.78 -2.36 13.67
C ASP A 88 6.15 -2.34 12.17
N PRO A 89 7.37 -1.90 11.80
CA PRO A 89 7.82 -1.90 10.41
C PRO A 89 7.71 -3.27 9.71
N ALA A 90 7.76 -4.37 10.47
CA ALA A 90 7.55 -5.71 9.90
C ALA A 90 6.13 -5.89 9.36
N LEU A 91 5.11 -5.46 10.10
CA LEU A 91 3.71 -5.56 9.69
C LEU A 91 3.42 -4.66 8.48
N LEU A 92 3.99 -3.47 8.44
CA LEU A 92 3.85 -2.55 7.32
C LEU A 92 4.54 -3.11 6.05
N LEU A 93 5.73 -3.69 6.21
CA LEU A 93 6.44 -4.34 5.10
C LEU A 93 5.69 -5.58 4.61
N GLU A 94 5.15 -6.40 5.51
CA GLU A 94 4.33 -7.58 5.15
C GLU A 94 3.11 -7.16 4.33
N ALA A 95 2.37 -6.12 4.77
CA ALA A 95 1.24 -5.58 4.03
C ALA A 95 1.66 -5.07 2.63
N GLY A 96 2.79 -4.35 2.55
CA GLY A 96 3.34 -3.88 1.30
C GLY A 96 3.82 -5.02 0.38
N ARG A 97 4.39 -6.11 0.91
CA ARG A 97 4.77 -7.31 0.13
C ARG A 97 3.55 -8.05 -0.39
N ALA A 98 2.49 -8.13 0.42
CA ALA A 98 1.24 -8.81 0.04
C ALA A 98 0.44 -8.09 -1.04
N ASP A 99 0.64 -6.77 -1.20
CA ASP A 99 -0.03 -5.94 -2.21
C ASP A 99 0.89 -4.79 -2.67
N ARG A 100 2.04 -5.16 -3.24
CA ARG A 100 3.10 -4.22 -3.63
C ARG A 100 2.60 -3.14 -4.58
N GLU A 101 1.89 -3.54 -5.61
CA GLU A 101 1.47 -2.62 -6.66
C GLU A 101 0.33 -1.70 -6.19
N GLY A 102 -0.62 -2.21 -5.41
CA GLY A 102 -1.64 -1.36 -4.80
C GLY A 102 -1.07 -0.39 -3.76
N PHE A 103 -0.09 -0.84 -2.96
CA PHE A 103 0.65 0.02 -2.03
C PHE A 103 1.37 1.17 -2.76
N ARG A 104 2.02 0.87 -3.90
CA ARG A 104 2.67 1.88 -4.75
C ARG A 104 1.65 2.83 -5.39
N ALA A 105 0.55 2.30 -5.93
CA ALA A 105 -0.52 3.11 -6.51
C ALA A 105 -1.09 4.10 -5.47
N LEU A 106 -1.28 3.66 -4.22
CA LEU A 106 -1.75 4.50 -3.14
C LEU A 106 -0.74 5.62 -2.79
N TRP A 107 0.51 5.25 -2.49
CA TRP A 107 1.47 6.18 -1.90
C TRP A 107 2.35 6.94 -2.90
N ARG A 108 2.49 6.47 -4.15
CA ARG A 108 3.23 7.18 -5.21
C ARG A 108 2.33 8.03 -6.09
N HIS A 109 1.05 7.68 -6.23
CA HIS A 109 0.14 8.32 -7.19
C HIS A 109 -1.09 8.95 -6.52
N ALA A 110 -1.93 8.17 -5.83
CA ALA A 110 -3.20 8.66 -5.30
C ALA A 110 -3.05 9.86 -4.34
N VAL A 111 -1.92 9.97 -3.61
CA VAL A 111 -1.59 11.12 -2.75
C VAL A 111 -1.50 12.45 -3.52
N HIS A 112 -1.30 12.41 -4.83
CA HIS A 112 -1.13 13.58 -5.72
C HIS A 112 -2.29 13.76 -6.70
N GLU A 113 -3.27 12.84 -6.71
CA GLU A 113 -4.34 12.80 -7.71
C GLU A 113 -5.72 13.05 -7.07
N GLU A 114 -6.39 14.14 -7.46
CA GLU A 114 -7.81 14.33 -7.09
C GLU A 114 -8.71 13.41 -7.95
N PRO A 115 -9.78 12.83 -7.37
CA PRO A 115 -10.28 12.95 -5.99
C PRO A 115 -9.73 11.87 -5.03
N TYR A 116 -8.65 11.17 -5.37
CA TYR A 116 -8.14 10.01 -4.62
C TYR A 116 -7.27 10.40 -3.44
N ARG A 117 -6.72 11.62 -3.43
CA ARG A 117 -5.90 12.17 -2.34
C ARG A 117 -6.57 11.99 -0.98
N ALA A 118 -7.86 12.28 -0.89
CA ALA A 118 -8.62 12.15 0.34
C ALA A 118 -8.63 10.71 0.92
N LEU A 119 -8.51 9.67 0.07
CA LEU A 119 -8.38 8.28 0.52
C LEU A 119 -7.02 8.05 1.20
N ALA A 120 -5.95 8.48 0.54
CA ALA A 120 -4.58 8.35 1.05
C ALA A 120 -4.38 9.18 2.34
N GLU A 121 -4.94 10.40 2.40
CA GLU A 121 -4.87 11.27 3.58
C GLU A 121 -5.58 10.67 4.80
N ARG A 122 -6.75 10.06 4.62
CA ARG A 122 -7.43 9.35 5.73
C ARG A 122 -6.58 8.20 6.23
N CYS A 123 -6.04 7.37 5.35
CA CYS A 123 -5.17 6.27 5.75
C CYS A 123 -3.92 6.76 6.48
N ARG A 124 -3.32 7.86 6.03
CA ARG A 124 -2.20 8.50 6.72
C ARG A 124 -2.60 9.03 8.09
N ALA A 125 -3.78 9.62 8.23
CA ALA A 125 -4.29 10.11 9.51
C ALA A 125 -4.48 8.96 10.52
N ASP A 126 -5.00 7.81 10.09
CA ASP A 126 -5.12 6.61 10.93
C ASP A 126 -3.74 6.09 11.39
N ALA A 127 -2.75 6.09 10.49
CA ALA A 127 -1.38 5.72 10.81
C ALA A 127 -0.75 6.70 11.84
N VAL A 128 -0.96 8.01 11.66
CA VAL A 128 -0.47 9.04 12.58
C VAL A 128 -1.13 8.90 13.95
N GLU A 129 -2.43 8.62 14.01
CA GLU A 129 -3.11 8.39 15.27
C GLU A 129 -2.58 7.13 15.99
N CYS A 130 -2.29 6.07 15.21
CA CYS A 130 -1.64 4.87 15.74
C CYS A 130 -0.25 5.21 16.33
N ALA A 131 0.59 5.94 15.60
CA ALA A 131 1.91 6.36 16.06
C ALA A 131 1.82 7.29 17.30
N ARG A 132 0.86 8.23 17.31
CA ARG A 132 0.61 9.12 18.46
C ARG A 132 0.33 8.35 19.73
N ARG A 133 -0.53 7.32 19.69
CA ARG A 133 -0.81 6.46 20.84
C ARG A 133 0.42 5.72 21.36
N GLY A 134 1.27 5.24 20.46
CA GLY A 134 2.51 4.53 20.82
C GLY A 134 3.56 5.46 21.43
N LEU A 135 3.66 6.69 20.93
CA LEU A 135 4.65 7.68 21.35
C LEU A 135 4.26 8.43 22.60
N ALA A 136 2.98 8.64 22.87
CA ALA A 136 2.48 9.47 23.97
C ALA A 136 3.10 9.15 25.35
N PRO A 137 3.39 7.88 25.73
CA PRO A 137 4.05 7.58 27.02
C PRO A 137 5.53 7.97 27.08
N TRP A 138 6.16 8.31 25.94
CA TRP A 138 7.61 8.45 25.82
C TRP A 138 8.07 9.79 25.25
N THR A 139 7.13 10.64 24.84
CA THR A 139 7.39 11.90 24.14
C THR A 139 6.67 13.02 24.85
N PRO A 140 7.28 14.21 25.02
CA PRO A 140 6.60 15.38 25.59
C PRO A 140 5.29 15.69 24.85
N PRO A 141 4.24 16.14 25.55
CA PRO A 141 2.92 16.38 24.96
C PRO A 141 2.92 17.35 23.77
N ASP A 142 3.79 18.36 23.79
CA ASP A 142 3.97 19.36 22.74
C ASP A 142 4.74 18.82 21.52
N ALA A 143 5.50 17.75 21.71
CA ALA A 143 6.28 17.11 20.62
C ALA A 143 5.56 15.92 19.98
N VAL A 144 4.58 15.28 20.62
CA VAL A 144 4.01 14.00 20.20
C VAL A 144 3.36 14.05 18.81
N ASP A 145 2.70 15.14 18.47
CA ASP A 145 1.99 15.24 17.17
C ASP A 145 2.95 15.32 15.98
N TRP A 146 3.99 16.15 16.07
CA TRP A 146 4.97 16.22 14.99
C TRP A 146 5.83 14.96 14.93
N ALA A 147 6.20 14.38 16.09
CA ALA A 147 6.94 13.12 16.14
C ALA A 147 6.17 11.96 15.51
N ALA A 148 4.86 11.85 15.75
CA ALA A 148 4.00 10.84 15.12
C ALA A 148 3.97 11.00 13.59
N ARG A 149 3.87 12.23 13.09
CA ARG A 149 3.93 12.51 11.65
C ARG A 149 5.29 12.16 11.05
N ALA A 150 6.38 12.47 11.77
CA ALA A 150 7.75 12.16 11.35
C ALA A 150 7.98 10.64 11.30
N VAL A 151 7.55 9.89 12.30
CA VAL A 151 7.61 8.42 12.33
C VAL A 151 6.88 7.84 11.12
N VAL A 152 5.61 8.21 10.92
CA VAL A 152 4.80 7.69 9.79
C VAL A 152 5.41 8.07 8.45
N GLY A 153 5.91 9.30 8.29
CA GLY A 153 6.58 9.73 7.07
C GLY A 153 7.82 8.88 6.76
N TYR A 154 8.65 8.65 7.78
CA TYR A 154 9.85 7.81 7.64
C TYR A 154 9.50 6.36 7.31
N GLU A 155 8.56 5.74 8.04
CA GLU A 155 8.19 4.34 7.83
C GLU A 155 7.60 4.08 6.45
N LEU A 156 6.65 4.90 6.02
CA LEU A 156 6.03 4.77 4.70
C LEU A 156 7.06 4.89 3.59
N GLU A 157 7.93 5.90 3.66
CA GLU A 157 8.95 6.10 2.63
C GLU A 157 10.03 5.02 2.67
N ALA A 158 10.45 4.56 3.87
CA ALA A 158 11.39 3.47 4.01
C ALA A 158 10.84 2.17 3.40
N VAL A 159 9.58 1.83 3.68
CA VAL A 159 8.93 0.63 3.11
C VAL A 159 8.76 0.76 1.60
N LEU A 160 8.30 1.92 1.08
CA LEU A 160 8.19 2.16 -0.37
C LEU A 160 9.52 1.95 -1.08
N ASN A 161 10.59 2.56 -0.57
CA ASN A 161 11.92 2.41 -1.15
C ASN A 161 12.42 0.95 -1.04
N TRP A 162 12.13 0.27 0.08
CA TRP A 162 12.50 -1.12 0.22
C TRP A 162 11.73 -2.05 -0.72
N LEU A 163 10.46 -1.79 -0.95
CA LEU A 163 9.66 -2.51 -1.96
C LEU A 163 10.20 -2.30 -3.38
N ASP A 164 10.75 -1.13 -3.69
CA ASP A 164 11.30 -0.82 -5.00
C ASP A 164 12.70 -1.41 -5.23
N PHE A 165 13.58 -1.34 -4.24
CA PHE A 165 15.01 -1.62 -4.38
C PHE A 165 15.52 -2.77 -3.49
N GLY A 166 14.79 -3.14 -2.44
CA GLY A 166 15.19 -4.16 -1.48
C GLY A 166 14.89 -5.59 -1.96
N ARG A 167 15.70 -6.53 -1.49
CA ARG A 167 15.50 -7.96 -1.77
C ARG A 167 14.74 -8.62 -0.64
N PRO A 168 13.75 -9.49 -0.91
CA PRO A 168 13.02 -10.22 0.13
C PRO A 168 13.90 -11.00 1.11
N ALA A 169 15.03 -11.53 0.64
CA ALA A 169 15.99 -12.24 1.50
C ALA A 169 16.64 -11.35 2.59
N ASP A 170 16.60 -10.03 2.41
CA ASP A 170 17.17 -9.06 3.35
C ASP A 170 16.10 -8.35 4.20
N ASP A 171 14.82 -8.75 4.12
CA ASP A 171 13.70 -8.09 4.81
C ASP A 171 13.90 -8.00 6.33
N GLU A 172 14.42 -9.05 6.96
CA GLU A 172 14.74 -9.02 8.41
C GLU A 172 15.80 -7.96 8.75
N ARG A 173 16.83 -7.82 7.90
CA ARG A 173 17.85 -6.78 8.08
C ARG A 173 17.24 -5.39 7.97
N PHE A 174 16.39 -5.16 6.98
CA PHE A 174 15.67 -3.90 6.80
C PHE A 174 14.83 -3.56 8.04
N VAL A 175 14.01 -4.51 8.51
CA VAL A 175 13.14 -4.31 9.69
C VAL A 175 13.97 -3.96 10.93
N ARG A 176 15.06 -4.68 11.18
CA ARG A 176 15.96 -4.36 12.32
C ARG A 176 16.56 -2.96 12.21
N ALA A 177 17.03 -2.57 11.03
CA ALA A 177 17.60 -1.24 10.80
C ALA A 177 16.55 -0.14 10.98
N THR A 178 15.35 -0.31 10.43
CA THR A 178 14.24 0.63 10.56
C THR A 178 13.83 0.82 12.02
N ARG A 179 13.67 -0.26 12.78
CA ARG A 179 13.38 -0.20 14.23
C ARG A 179 14.48 0.55 15.00
N ALA A 180 15.75 0.29 14.70
CA ALA A 180 16.88 0.97 15.35
C ALA A 180 16.90 2.47 15.04
N SER A 181 16.62 2.86 13.78
CA SER A 181 16.54 4.26 13.35
C SER A 181 15.40 5.00 14.04
N LEU A 182 14.21 4.40 14.11
CA LEU A 182 13.06 4.96 14.83
C LEU A 182 13.37 5.14 16.32
N ALA A 183 13.95 4.13 16.96
CA ALA A 183 14.34 4.20 18.37
C ALA A 183 15.37 5.30 18.65
N ALA A 184 16.32 5.51 17.74
CA ALA A 184 17.32 6.56 17.86
C ALA A 184 16.68 7.96 17.66
N GLY A 185 15.85 8.11 16.63
CA GLY A 185 15.14 9.37 16.35
C GLY A 185 14.24 9.79 17.51
N VAL A 186 13.38 8.89 18.00
CA VAL A 186 12.47 9.21 19.12
C VAL A 186 13.24 9.55 20.38
N ARG A 187 14.34 8.86 20.70
CA ARG A 187 15.20 9.25 21.83
C ARG A 187 15.78 10.65 21.67
N ALA A 188 16.23 11.01 20.48
CA ALA A 188 16.77 12.35 20.22
C ALA A 188 15.70 13.44 20.34
N TRP A 189 14.45 13.14 20.02
CA TRP A 189 13.32 14.07 20.12
C TRP A 189 12.74 14.19 21.52
N SER A 190 13.05 13.24 22.42
CA SER A 190 12.58 13.19 23.80
C SER A 190 13.65 13.61 24.81
N ALA A 191 14.86 13.97 24.34
CA ALA A 191 15.97 14.37 25.17
C ALA A 191 15.99 15.90 25.32
N ASP A 192 15.22 16.41 26.28
CA ASP A 192 15.41 17.74 26.94
C ASP A 192 15.23 17.62 28.43
#